data_9f38fd32c75d0440c5a15794fc1f4448
#
_entry.id   9f38fd32c75d0440c5a15794fc1f4448
#
_cell.length_a   1.000
_cell.length_b   1.000
_cell.length_c   1.000
_cell.angle_alpha   90.00
_cell.angle_beta   90.00
_cell.angle_gamma   90.00
#
_symmetry.space_group_name_H-M   'P 1'
#
loop_
_entity.id
_entity.type
_entity.pdbx_description
1 polymer ?
#
loop_
_entity_poly.entity_id
_entity_poly.type
_entity_poly.pdbx_seq_one_letter_code
_entity_poly.pdbx_strand_id
1 'polypeptide(L)'
;YYFFEMCKVSDSEICFDTTMTERIYQPTNQSIIDSFSLGSGEFDFLWSVQVTDGIDTLFAGGEDDSIRYFTFSTTQLGVDPMHLPQEYSLKQNYPNPFNPSTTIKYQIAKSEFVNISIFDLNGNKISNILNQHSRAGKGSVSWNGKNEMGQNVSGGIYLYTIETPSFSKTKKMILLK
;
A
#
# COMPACT_ATOMS: atom_id res chain seq x y z
N TYR A 1 8.14 29.73 3.52
CA TYR A 1 7.22 28.60 3.63
C TYR A 1 6.17 28.72 2.53
N TYR A 2 5.68 27.58 2.06
CA TYR A 2 4.56 27.48 1.15
C TYR A 2 3.38 26.93 1.92
N PHE A 3 2.24 27.58 1.82
CA PHE A 3 0.99 27.09 2.38
C PHE A 3 0.11 26.62 1.24
N PHE A 4 -0.27 25.35 1.26
CA PHE A 4 -1.16 24.75 0.27
C PHE A 4 -2.49 24.45 0.93
N GLU A 5 -3.58 24.88 0.30
CA GLU A 5 -4.94 24.61 0.74
C GLU A 5 -5.73 23.98 -0.40
N MET A 6 -6.52 22.97 -0.09
CA MET A 6 -7.44 22.32 -1.01
C MET A 6 -8.79 22.14 -0.35
N CYS A 7 -9.84 22.61 -0.98
CA CYS A 7 -11.21 22.51 -0.48
C CYS A 7 -12.13 21.81 -1.50
N LYS A 8 -13.07 21.01 -1.00
CA LYS A 8 -14.10 20.39 -1.81
C LYS A 8 -15.18 21.43 -2.14
N VAL A 9 -15.52 21.63 -3.42
CA VAL A 9 -16.46 22.68 -3.88
C VAL A 9 -17.87 22.46 -3.33
N SER A 10 -18.33 21.20 -3.22
CA SER A 10 -19.67 20.87 -2.72
C SER A 10 -19.84 21.10 -1.20
N ASP A 11 -18.74 21.27 -0.48
CA ASP A 11 -18.73 21.49 0.97
C ASP A 11 -17.47 22.28 1.34
N SER A 12 -17.56 23.58 1.22
CA SER A 12 -16.45 24.52 1.46
C SER A 12 -15.95 24.56 2.91
N GLU A 13 -16.61 23.86 3.83
CA GLU A 13 -16.14 23.68 5.20
C GLU A 13 -15.13 22.52 5.31
N ILE A 14 -15.05 21.66 4.29
CA ILE A 14 -14.09 20.55 4.26
C ILE A 14 -12.90 20.97 3.43
N CYS A 15 -11.85 21.45 4.10
CA CYS A 15 -10.59 21.81 3.51
C CYS A 15 -9.45 20.99 4.11
N PHE A 16 -8.45 20.73 3.29
CA PHE A 16 -7.16 20.17 3.70
C PHE A 16 -6.09 21.24 3.49
N ASP A 17 -5.30 21.51 4.49
CA ASP A 17 -4.19 22.45 4.44
C ASP A 17 -2.88 21.81 4.88
N THR A 18 -1.78 22.28 4.35
CA THR A 18 -0.45 21.84 4.74
C THR A 18 0.59 22.93 4.48
N THR A 19 1.60 22.97 5.35
CA THR A 19 2.75 23.85 5.19
C THR A 19 3.93 23.06 4.63
N MET A 20 4.59 23.60 3.60
CA MET A 20 5.69 22.96 2.92
C MET A 20 6.93 23.85 2.93
N THR A 21 8.09 23.22 2.94
CA THR A 21 9.38 23.88 2.75
C THR A 21 9.91 23.75 1.31
N GLU A 22 9.31 22.85 0.52
CA GLU A 22 9.69 22.59 -0.86
C GLU A 22 8.65 23.14 -1.85
N ARG A 23 9.08 23.42 -3.07
CA ARG A 23 8.24 24.02 -4.12
C ARG A 23 7.29 23.03 -4.80
N ILE A 24 7.38 21.74 -4.46
CA ILE A 24 6.59 20.70 -5.12
C ILE A 24 5.81 19.95 -4.04
N TYR A 25 4.48 19.95 -4.20
CA TYR A 25 3.58 19.11 -3.44
C TYR A 25 2.90 18.14 -4.40
N GLN A 26 3.10 16.85 -4.17
CA GLN A 26 2.49 15.78 -4.98
C GLN A 26 1.68 14.85 -4.08
N PRO A 27 0.43 15.21 -3.74
CA PRO A 27 -0.44 14.32 -3.00
C PRO A 27 -0.73 13.07 -3.82
N THR A 28 -0.78 11.92 -3.18
CA THR A 28 -1.24 10.71 -3.83
C THR A 28 -2.77 10.74 -3.95
N ASN A 29 -3.32 10.07 -4.96
CA ASN A 29 -4.77 9.94 -5.09
C ASN A 29 -5.41 9.38 -3.82
N GLN A 30 -4.74 8.43 -3.15
CA GLN A 30 -5.22 7.88 -1.90
C GLN A 30 -5.23 8.90 -0.77
N SER A 31 -4.22 9.77 -0.67
CA SER A 31 -4.20 10.81 0.36
C SER A 31 -5.33 11.83 0.19
N ILE A 32 -5.72 12.12 -1.05
CA ILE A 32 -6.88 12.97 -1.34
C ILE A 32 -8.18 12.27 -0.91
N ILE A 33 -8.36 11.01 -1.31
CA ILE A 33 -9.53 10.21 -0.93
C ILE A 33 -9.69 10.15 0.60
N ASP A 34 -8.60 9.86 1.31
CA ASP A 34 -8.60 9.71 2.77
C ASP A 34 -8.87 11.04 3.48
N SER A 35 -8.25 12.14 3.02
CA SER A 35 -8.39 13.47 3.62
C SER A 35 -9.82 14.01 3.51
N PHE A 36 -10.50 13.73 2.40
CA PHE A 36 -11.86 14.21 2.15
C PHE A 36 -12.94 13.13 2.34
N SER A 37 -12.57 11.93 2.77
CA SER A 37 -13.49 10.78 2.94
C SER A 37 -14.34 10.54 1.69
N LEU A 38 -13.73 10.60 0.50
CA LEU A 38 -14.44 10.50 -0.77
C LEU A 38 -14.96 9.09 -1.02
N GLY A 39 -16.25 9.00 -1.40
CA GLY A 39 -16.83 7.79 -1.99
C GLY A 39 -16.48 7.64 -3.47
N SER A 40 -17.28 6.85 -4.20
CA SER A 40 -17.18 6.76 -5.66
C SER A 40 -17.90 7.94 -6.31
N GLY A 41 -17.29 8.58 -7.31
CA GLY A 41 -17.91 9.70 -8.02
C GLY A 41 -16.88 10.66 -8.62
N GLU A 42 -17.41 11.77 -9.09
CA GLU A 42 -16.64 12.93 -9.52
C GLU A 42 -16.80 14.03 -8.47
N PHE A 43 -15.70 14.67 -8.11
CA PHE A 43 -15.65 15.71 -7.10
C PHE A 43 -14.84 16.89 -7.64
N ASP A 44 -15.41 18.07 -7.47
CA ASP A 44 -14.73 19.30 -7.82
C ASP A 44 -14.02 19.88 -6.62
N PHE A 45 -12.79 20.29 -6.82
CA PHE A 45 -11.94 20.91 -5.83
C PHE A 45 -11.45 22.27 -6.31
N LEU A 46 -11.30 23.16 -5.36
CA LEU A 46 -10.52 24.38 -5.52
C LEU A 46 -9.25 24.26 -4.67
N TRP A 47 -8.18 24.83 -5.14
CA TRP A 47 -6.92 24.86 -4.43
C TRP A 47 -6.21 26.18 -4.59
N SER A 48 -5.44 26.55 -3.60
CA SER A 48 -4.60 27.72 -3.60
C SER A 48 -3.23 27.42 -3.01
N VAL A 49 -2.23 28.19 -3.43
CA VAL A 49 -0.90 28.19 -2.82
C VAL A 49 -0.54 29.59 -2.40
N GLN A 50 -0.16 29.72 -1.16
CA GLN A 50 0.36 30.97 -0.60
C GLN A 50 1.85 30.78 -0.30
N VAL A 51 2.63 31.81 -0.55
CA VAL A 51 4.05 31.86 -0.21
C VAL A 51 4.24 32.95 0.83
N THR A 52 4.85 32.61 1.96
CA THR A 52 5.14 33.58 3.00
C THR A 52 6.57 33.45 3.50
N ASP A 53 7.22 34.54 3.75
CA ASP A 53 8.51 34.63 4.48
C ASP A 53 8.33 34.89 5.99
N GLY A 54 7.06 34.98 6.43
CA GLY A 54 6.69 35.30 7.81
C GLY A 54 6.38 36.78 8.03
N ILE A 55 6.58 37.64 7.02
CA ILE A 55 6.29 39.08 7.04
C ILE A 55 5.22 39.38 6.00
N ASP A 56 5.43 38.93 4.76
CA ASP A 56 4.51 39.12 3.64
C ASP A 56 3.97 37.79 3.13
N THR A 57 2.76 37.81 2.57
CA THR A 57 2.14 36.64 1.95
C THR A 57 1.78 36.96 0.50
N LEU A 58 2.31 36.17 -0.42
CA LEU A 58 1.99 36.23 -1.84
C LEU A 58 1.15 35.02 -2.26
N PHE A 59 0.11 35.26 -3.03
CA PHE A 59 -0.68 34.18 -3.65
C PHE A 59 -0.05 33.78 -5.00
N ALA A 60 0.10 32.49 -5.22
CA ALA A 60 0.57 31.98 -6.50
C ALA A 60 -0.57 32.05 -7.52
N GLY A 61 -0.50 33.01 -8.46
CA GLY A 61 -1.49 33.11 -9.52
C GLY A 61 -1.67 34.49 -10.18
N GLY A 62 -1.03 35.56 -9.70
CA GLY A 62 -1.23 36.90 -10.25
C GLY A 62 -2.56 37.55 -9.82
N GLU A 63 -2.77 38.80 -10.21
CA GLU A 63 -3.80 39.71 -9.64
C GLU A 63 -5.26 39.21 -9.73
N ASP A 64 -5.58 38.13 -10.48
CA ASP A 64 -6.97 37.72 -10.70
C ASP A 64 -7.26 36.21 -10.52
N ASP A 65 -6.29 35.34 -10.22
CA ASP A 65 -6.49 33.88 -10.32
C ASP A 65 -5.69 33.06 -9.29
N SER A 66 -5.80 33.42 -8.02
CA SER A 66 -5.16 32.69 -6.92
C SER A 66 -5.80 31.31 -6.66
N ILE A 67 -7.01 31.10 -7.16
CA ILE A 67 -7.79 29.85 -6.96
C ILE A 67 -7.83 29.08 -8.26
N ARG A 68 -7.48 27.80 -8.20
CA ARG A 68 -7.55 26.86 -9.33
C ARG A 68 -8.59 25.79 -9.05
N TYR A 69 -9.28 25.38 -10.09
CA TYR A 69 -10.27 24.32 -10.05
C TYR A 69 -9.73 23.09 -10.75
N PHE A 70 -10.04 21.92 -10.21
CA PHE A 70 -9.88 20.65 -10.91
C PHE A 70 -10.96 19.67 -10.48
N THR A 71 -11.31 18.77 -11.37
CA THR A 71 -12.23 17.68 -11.10
C THR A 71 -11.43 16.42 -10.82
N PHE A 72 -11.71 15.79 -9.69
CA PHE A 72 -11.12 14.53 -9.29
C PHE A 72 -12.15 13.42 -9.42
N SER A 73 -11.90 12.44 -10.27
CA SER A 73 -12.78 11.29 -10.48
C SER A 73 -12.21 10.06 -9.81
N THR A 74 -12.92 9.54 -8.83
CA THR A 74 -12.58 8.26 -8.19
C THR A 74 -12.96 7.06 -9.05
N THR A 75 -13.86 7.25 -10.02
CA THR A 75 -14.29 6.18 -10.94
C THR A 75 -13.25 5.82 -11.99
N GLN A 76 -12.39 6.78 -12.37
CA GLN A 76 -11.32 6.55 -13.36
C GLN A 76 -10.05 5.93 -12.77
N LEU A 77 -9.90 5.93 -11.45
CA LEU A 77 -8.70 5.41 -10.79
C LEU A 77 -8.63 3.89 -10.76
N GLY A 78 -9.65 3.18 -11.24
CA GLY A 78 -9.70 1.72 -11.24
C GLY A 78 -9.57 1.10 -9.83
N VAL A 79 -9.58 1.93 -8.81
CA VAL A 79 -9.65 1.52 -7.42
C VAL A 79 -11.11 1.63 -7.02
N ASP A 80 -11.91 0.71 -7.54
CA ASP A 80 -13.22 0.45 -6.96
C ASP A 80 -12.98 0.10 -5.48
N PRO A 81 -13.46 0.90 -4.52
CA PRO A 81 -13.37 0.56 -3.10
C PRO A 81 -14.03 -0.78 -2.79
N MET A 82 -14.94 -1.25 -3.65
CA MET A 82 -15.51 -2.60 -3.59
C MET A 82 -14.53 -3.70 -3.99
N HIS A 83 -13.36 -3.38 -4.56
CA HIS A 83 -12.36 -4.37 -4.97
C HIS A 83 -11.09 -4.37 -4.10
N LEU A 84 -11.02 -3.56 -3.05
CA LEU A 84 -10.07 -3.84 -2.00
C LEU A 84 -10.45 -5.19 -1.38
N PRO A 85 -9.51 -6.12 -1.27
CA PRO A 85 -9.79 -7.41 -0.69
C PRO A 85 -10.32 -7.22 0.73
N GLN A 86 -11.60 -7.52 0.96
CA GLN A 86 -12.19 -7.48 2.30
C GLN A 86 -11.71 -8.65 3.17
N GLU A 87 -10.96 -9.59 2.59
CA GLU A 87 -10.53 -10.80 3.25
C GLU A 87 -9.03 -11.02 3.14
N TYR A 88 -8.47 -11.54 4.22
CA TYR A 88 -7.11 -12.07 4.23
C TYR A 88 -7.08 -13.45 3.59
N SER A 89 -6.08 -13.72 2.79
CA SER A 89 -5.88 -15.06 2.27
C SER A 89 -4.43 -15.41 2.04
N LEU A 90 -4.08 -16.67 2.34
CA LEU A 90 -2.84 -17.29 1.93
C LEU A 90 -3.19 -18.39 0.94
N LYS A 91 -2.72 -18.27 -0.30
CA LYS A 91 -2.98 -19.28 -1.34
C LYS A 91 -1.97 -20.41 -1.26
N GLN A 92 -2.32 -21.55 -1.86
CA GLN A 92 -1.37 -22.64 -2.05
C GLN A 92 -0.23 -22.15 -2.93
N ASN A 93 1.02 -22.49 -2.54
CA ASN A 93 2.19 -22.19 -3.37
C ASN A 93 2.09 -22.91 -4.73
N TYR A 94 2.62 -22.29 -5.75
CA TYR A 94 2.62 -22.89 -7.09
C TYR A 94 3.99 -22.64 -7.76
N PRO A 95 4.57 -23.71 -8.35
CA PRO A 95 4.16 -25.11 -8.33
C PRO A 95 4.21 -25.74 -6.92
N ASN A 96 3.49 -26.83 -6.70
CA ASN A 96 3.59 -27.69 -5.52
C ASN A 96 3.19 -29.13 -5.89
N PRO A 97 4.08 -30.12 -5.85
CA PRO A 97 5.51 -30.01 -5.48
C PRO A 97 6.32 -29.08 -6.41
N PHE A 98 7.46 -28.58 -5.92
CA PHE A 98 8.30 -27.63 -6.65
C PHE A 98 9.80 -28.05 -6.65
N ASN A 99 10.58 -27.55 -7.64
CA ASN A 99 12.03 -27.75 -7.77
C ASN A 99 12.66 -26.59 -8.58
N PRO A 100 13.59 -25.83 -8.07
CA PRO A 100 13.82 -25.55 -6.66
C PRO A 100 12.97 -24.37 -6.16
N SER A 101 12.16 -23.73 -7.04
CA SER A 101 11.47 -22.48 -6.75
C SER A 101 9.95 -22.63 -6.80
N THR A 102 9.30 -21.88 -5.94
CA THR A 102 7.84 -21.77 -5.87
C THR A 102 7.42 -20.35 -5.53
N THR A 103 6.19 -19.98 -5.91
CA THR A 103 5.60 -18.67 -5.61
C THR A 103 4.43 -18.85 -4.65
N ILE A 104 4.40 -18.04 -3.62
CA ILE A 104 3.35 -17.95 -2.61
C ILE A 104 2.59 -16.65 -2.88
N LYS A 105 1.29 -16.76 -3.13
CA LYS A 105 0.39 -15.61 -3.32
C LYS A 105 -0.42 -15.40 -2.05
N TYR A 106 -0.57 -14.16 -1.65
CA TYR A 106 -1.34 -13.76 -0.47
C TYR A 106 -2.20 -12.53 -0.76
N GLN A 107 -3.11 -12.24 0.15
CA GLN A 107 -4.00 -11.10 0.09
C GLN A 107 -4.21 -10.56 1.49
N ILE A 108 -4.09 -9.25 1.66
CA ILE A 108 -4.32 -8.55 2.92
C ILE A 108 -5.42 -7.51 2.75
N ALA A 109 -6.30 -7.44 3.73
CA ALA A 109 -7.50 -6.59 3.67
C ALA A 109 -7.19 -5.12 3.96
N LYS A 110 -6.13 -4.83 4.69
CA LYS A 110 -5.69 -3.46 5.04
C LYS A 110 -4.18 -3.35 5.01
N SER A 111 -3.68 -2.11 4.92
CA SER A 111 -2.24 -1.83 4.94
C SER A 111 -1.69 -2.10 6.34
N GLU A 112 -0.79 -3.09 6.45
CA GLU A 112 -0.17 -3.49 7.71
C GLU A 112 1.16 -4.22 7.49
N PHE A 113 1.85 -4.52 8.58
CA PHE A 113 3.10 -5.26 8.55
C PHE A 113 2.82 -6.74 8.23
N VAL A 114 3.54 -7.28 7.24
CA VAL A 114 3.39 -8.67 6.79
C VAL A 114 4.70 -9.39 6.97
N ASN A 115 4.64 -10.53 7.64
CA ASN A 115 5.74 -11.47 7.79
C ASN A 115 5.37 -12.80 7.12
N ILE A 116 6.23 -13.33 6.24
CA ILE A 116 6.08 -14.69 5.71
C ILE A 116 7.36 -15.46 5.97
N SER A 117 7.23 -16.51 6.78
CA SER A 117 8.33 -17.36 7.23
C SER A 117 8.13 -18.80 6.79
N ILE A 118 9.24 -19.49 6.56
CA ILE A 118 9.31 -20.92 6.20
C ILE A 118 9.83 -21.69 7.41
N PHE A 119 9.22 -22.85 7.69
CA PHE A 119 9.55 -23.73 8.79
C PHE A 119 9.71 -25.18 8.31
N ASP A 120 10.54 -25.94 9.00
CA ASP A 120 10.54 -27.41 8.89
C ASP A 120 9.36 -28.02 9.71
N LEU A 121 9.22 -29.35 9.66
CA LEU A 121 8.19 -30.06 10.40
C LEU A 121 8.39 -30.05 11.93
N ASN A 122 9.60 -29.73 12.39
CA ASN A 122 9.92 -29.62 13.81
C ASN A 122 9.60 -28.22 14.36
N GLY A 123 9.17 -27.28 13.47
CA GLY A 123 8.89 -25.90 13.83
C GLY A 123 10.13 -24.99 13.81
N ASN A 124 11.29 -25.49 13.37
CA ASN A 124 12.47 -24.66 13.23
C ASN A 124 12.30 -23.71 12.03
N LYS A 125 12.57 -22.45 12.25
CA LYS A 125 12.54 -21.43 11.18
C LYS A 125 13.69 -21.64 10.22
N ILE A 126 13.37 -21.81 8.96
CA ILE A 126 14.33 -22.03 7.85
C ILE A 126 14.68 -20.73 7.19
N SER A 127 13.71 -19.90 6.88
CA SER A 127 13.90 -18.63 6.17
C SER A 127 12.75 -17.67 6.42
N ASN A 128 13.07 -16.38 6.43
CA ASN A 128 12.09 -15.31 6.34
C ASN A 128 12.13 -14.75 4.91
N ILE A 129 11.03 -14.87 4.18
CA ILE A 129 10.97 -14.50 2.76
C ILE A 129 10.24 -13.19 2.50
N LEU A 130 9.51 -12.67 3.49
CA LEU A 130 8.88 -11.36 3.48
C LEU A 130 8.80 -10.81 4.89
N ASN A 131 9.24 -9.57 5.09
CA ASN A 131 9.21 -8.91 6.41
C ASN A 131 9.16 -7.40 6.21
N GLN A 132 7.98 -6.88 5.83
CA GLN A 132 7.82 -5.47 5.51
C GLN A 132 6.39 -4.98 5.71
N HIS A 133 6.22 -3.67 5.74
CA HIS A 133 4.90 -3.06 5.64
C HIS A 133 4.38 -3.19 4.20
N SER A 134 3.17 -3.70 4.04
CA SER A 134 2.53 -3.92 2.73
C SER A 134 1.19 -3.19 2.67
N ARG A 135 0.87 -2.65 1.49
CA ARG A 135 -0.44 -2.03 1.25
C ARG A 135 -1.52 -3.10 1.13
N ALA A 136 -2.77 -2.73 1.45
CA ALA A 136 -3.93 -3.58 1.18
C ALA A 136 -3.92 -4.05 -0.28
N GLY A 137 -4.26 -5.31 -0.51
CA GLY A 137 -4.25 -5.87 -1.85
C GLY A 137 -3.67 -7.28 -1.94
N LYS A 138 -3.38 -7.68 -3.17
CA LYS A 138 -2.75 -8.97 -3.51
C LYS A 138 -1.24 -8.79 -3.60
N GLY A 139 -0.51 -9.73 -3.02
CA GLY A 139 0.94 -9.80 -3.09
C GLY A 139 1.43 -11.20 -3.46
N SER A 140 2.69 -11.28 -3.83
CA SER A 140 3.36 -12.55 -4.08
C SER A 140 4.83 -12.48 -3.69
N VAL A 141 5.36 -13.61 -3.23
CA VAL A 141 6.77 -13.78 -2.87
C VAL A 141 7.23 -15.16 -3.32
N SER A 142 8.48 -15.28 -3.73
CA SER A 142 9.05 -16.55 -4.18
C SER A 142 10.05 -17.09 -3.17
N TRP A 143 10.08 -18.43 -3.04
CA TRP A 143 11.09 -19.14 -2.28
C TRP A 143 11.83 -20.13 -3.19
N ASN A 144 13.14 -20.17 -3.08
CA ASN A 144 14.02 -20.98 -3.94
C ASN A 144 14.69 -22.14 -3.21
N GLY A 145 14.09 -22.62 -2.11
CA GLY A 145 14.62 -23.76 -1.36
C GLY A 145 15.91 -23.49 -0.59
N LYS A 146 16.13 -22.24 -0.15
CA LYS A 146 17.31 -21.84 0.62
C LYS A 146 16.96 -21.37 2.03
N ASN A 147 17.88 -21.61 2.95
CA ASN A 147 17.81 -21.07 4.30
C ASN A 147 18.29 -19.60 4.35
N GLU A 148 18.27 -18.99 5.54
CA GLU A 148 18.72 -17.60 5.76
C GLU A 148 20.20 -17.37 5.42
N MET A 149 21.03 -18.44 5.44
CA MET A 149 22.46 -18.39 5.06
C MET A 149 22.66 -18.56 3.54
N GLY A 150 21.59 -18.69 2.75
CA GLY A 150 21.66 -18.92 1.31
C GLY A 150 22.02 -20.35 0.90
N GLN A 151 22.04 -21.30 1.83
CA GLN A 151 22.33 -22.70 1.57
C GLN A 151 21.07 -23.45 1.16
N ASN A 152 21.20 -24.40 0.22
CA ASN A 152 20.09 -25.24 -0.19
C ASN A 152 19.64 -26.14 0.96
N VAL A 153 18.34 -26.23 1.17
CA VAL A 153 17.76 -27.15 2.14
C VAL A 153 17.45 -28.50 1.50
N SER A 154 17.26 -29.53 2.30
CA SER A 154 16.92 -30.88 1.82
C SER A 154 15.54 -30.92 1.20
N GLY A 155 15.31 -31.81 0.22
CA GLY A 155 13.98 -32.13 -0.27
C GLY A 155 13.10 -32.65 0.86
N GLY A 156 11.84 -32.26 0.90
CA GLY A 156 10.93 -32.64 1.97
C GLY A 156 9.71 -31.73 2.08
N ILE A 157 9.00 -31.89 3.19
CA ILE A 157 7.81 -31.08 3.51
C ILE A 157 8.25 -29.88 4.35
N TYR A 158 7.77 -28.71 3.96
CA TYR A 158 7.95 -27.45 4.67
C TYR A 158 6.60 -26.80 4.93
N LEU A 159 6.57 -25.97 5.96
CA LEU A 159 5.42 -25.12 6.28
C LEU A 159 5.77 -23.67 5.97
N TYR A 160 4.82 -22.91 5.48
CA TYR A 160 4.96 -21.47 5.36
C TYR A 160 3.79 -20.79 6.07
N THR A 161 4.10 -19.77 6.80
CA THR A 161 3.14 -19.00 7.61
C THR A 161 3.19 -17.54 7.19
N ILE A 162 2.02 -16.97 6.94
CA ILE A 162 1.83 -15.53 6.92
C ILE A 162 1.36 -15.07 8.29
N GLU A 163 1.95 -14.00 8.79
CA GLU A 163 1.59 -13.35 10.05
C GLU A 163 1.46 -11.86 9.82
N THR A 164 0.34 -11.31 10.28
CA THR A 164 0.06 -9.89 10.36
C THR A 164 -0.57 -9.60 11.72
N PRO A 165 -0.69 -8.34 12.16
CA PRO A 165 -1.41 -8.00 13.40
C PRO A 165 -2.85 -8.52 13.44
N SER A 166 -3.48 -8.71 12.27
CA SER A 166 -4.89 -9.06 12.14
C SER A 166 -5.16 -10.48 11.64
N PHE A 167 -4.12 -11.20 11.15
CA PHE A 167 -4.31 -12.48 10.49
C PHE A 167 -3.08 -13.36 10.58
N SER A 168 -3.29 -14.64 10.80
CA SER A 168 -2.25 -15.67 10.70
C SER A 168 -2.81 -16.90 9.98
N LYS A 169 -2.01 -17.48 9.09
CA LYS A 169 -2.36 -18.72 8.39
C LYS A 169 -1.12 -19.48 7.96
N THR A 170 -1.17 -20.80 8.13
CA THR A 170 -0.09 -21.72 7.74
C THR A 170 -0.58 -22.68 6.66
N LYS A 171 0.32 -23.00 5.73
CA LYS A 171 0.13 -24.02 4.69
C LYS A 171 1.38 -24.88 4.54
N LYS A 172 1.22 -26.07 3.97
CA LYS A 172 2.32 -26.99 3.65
C LYS A 172 2.72 -26.89 2.18
N MET A 173 4.00 -27.16 1.90
CA MET A 173 4.56 -27.28 0.57
C MET A 173 5.56 -28.42 0.50
N ILE A 174 5.84 -28.92 -0.69
CA ILE A 174 6.73 -30.06 -0.94
C ILE A 174 7.84 -29.61 -1.88
N LEU A 175 9.08 -29.62 -1.39
CA LEU A 175 10.28 -29.41 -2.18
C LEU A 175 10.80 -30.74 -2.69
N LEU A 176 10.93 -30.89 -4.00
CA LEU A 176 11.62 -31.99 -4.64
C LEU A 176 13.14 -31.74 -4.66
N LYS A 177 13.89 -32.81 -4.78
CA LYS A 177 15.34 -32.71 -4.87
C LYS A 177 15.80 -32.75 -6.33
#